data_be546ea7cbeecd99b623d9a325bc83cd
#
_entry.id   be546ea7cbeecd99b623d9a325bc83cd
#
_cell.length_a   1.000
_cell.length_b   1.000
_cell.length_c   1.000
_cell.angle_alpha   90.00
_cell.angle_beta   90.00
_cell.angle_gamma   90.00
#
_symmetry.space_group_name_H-M   'P 1'
#
loop_
_entity.id
_entity.type
_entity.pdbx_description
1 polymer ?
#
loop_
_entity_poly.entity_id
_entity_poly.type
_entity_poly.pdbx_seq_one_letter_code
_entity_poly.pdbx_strand_id
1 'polypeptide(L)'
;EAGMGYALAAPRMAADGIATLRIDFMGNGDSTASYRDYNYTSAVIDAKAAADYLAGLETVDGGNLGVMGWSQGGTDALLAAEAHPDTFQAVVTWSGALELNGASLFAGTSFEDAYAQAKKEGFYTMTFDWREPLELGERWFQEVAETNILKVTADIKAPILAINGKDDTTVTPDNAEKIVKAAANADSQLLLVDNCDHTYNVFSGDFTALYQTVDATAAFFQAQLIPAAAQAAA
;
A
#
# COMPACT_ATOMS: atom_id res chain seq x y z
N GLU A 1 12.52 1.54 2.26
CA GLU A 1 11.70 1.51 1.04
C GLU A 1 12.56 1.33 -0.20
N ALA A 2 12.11 0.49 -1.12
CA ALA A 2 12.85 0.19 -2.33
C ALA A 2 12.94 1.43 -3.23
N GLY A 3 14.17 1.78 -3.66
CA GLY A 3 14.43 2.87 -4.59
C GLY A 3 14.00 4.26 -4.10
N MET A 4 13.68 4.42 -2.82
CA MET A 4 13.24 5.69 -2.22
C MET A 4 12.00 6.33 -2.90
N GLY A 5 11.11 5.52 -3.51
CA GLY A 5 9.95 6.03 -4.26
C GLY A 5 9.07 6.99 -3.45
N TYR A 6 8.76 6.65 -2.20
CA TYR A 6 7.98 7.54 -1.32
C TYR A 6 8.78 8.79 -0.89
N ALA A 7 10.10 8.69 -0.73
CA ALA A 7 10.94 9.84 -0.42
C ALA A 7 10.99 10.86 -1.57
N LEU A 8 10.94 10.37 -2.82
CA LEU A 8 10.84 11.22 -4.01
C LEU A 8 9.43 11.79 -4.19
N ALA A 9 8.39 11.05 -3.78
CA ALA A 9 7.00 11.49 -3.85
C ALA A 9 6.67 12.61 -2.86
N ALA A 10 7.16 12.52 -1.62
CA ALA A 10 6.79 13.42 -0.53
C ALA A 10 6.99 14.92 -0.86
N PRO A 11 8.13 15.42 -1.39
CA PRO A 11 8.29 16.83 -1.72
C PRO A 11 7.38 17.29 -2.86
N ARG A 12 7.01 16.41 -3.80
CA ARG A 12 6.07 16.75 -4.87
C ARG A 12 4.66 16.91 -4.32
N MET A 13 4.23 16.00 -3.44
CA MET A 13 2.93 16.13 -2.76
C MET A 13 2.87 17.36 -1.84
N ALA A 14 3.96 17.68 -1.16
CA ALA A 14 4.03 18.87 -0.31
C ALA A 14 3.87 20.17 -1.12
N ALA A 15 4.35 20.22 -2.36
CA ALA A 15 4.16 21.38 -3.25
C ALA A 15 2.67 21.58 -3.61
N ASP A 16 1.85 20.55 -3.57
CA ASP A 16 0.41 20.55 -3.80
C ASP A 16 -0.41 20.72 -2.50
N GLY A 17 0.25 21.06 -1.38
CA GLY A 17 -0.40 21.28 -0.09
C GLY A 17 -0.76 19.99 0.66
N ILE A 18 -0.18 18.85 0.28
CA ILE A 18 -0.44 17.55 0.88
C ILE A 18 0.70 17.17 1.82
N ALA A 19 0.44 17.19 3.13
CA ALA A 19 1.38 16.65 4.12
C ALA A 19 1.46 15.12 4.00
N THR A 20 2.66 14.55 4.10
CA THR A 20 2.86 13.10 4.02
C THR A 20 3.60 12.59 5.26
N LEU A 21 3.13 11.46 5.79
CA LEU A 21 3.81 10.70 6.83
C LEU A 21 4.17 9.32 6.26
N ARG A 22 5.43 8.94 6.36
CA ARG A 22 5.96 7.62 6.00
C ARG A 22 6.34 6.92 7.29
N ILE A 23 5.95 5.66 7.41
CA ILE A 23 6.20 4.86 8.60
C ILE A 23 6.94 3.59 8.25
N ASP A 24 7.70 3.08 9.19
CA ASP A 24 8.17 1.71 9.21
C ASP A 24 7.19 0.87 10.03
N PHE A 25 6.56 -0.10 9.39
CA PHE A 25 5.68 -1.04 10.07
C PHE A 25 6.44 -1.91 11.06
N MET A 26 5.71 -2.54 11.98
CA MET A 26 6.25 -3.49 12.95
C MET A 26 7.26 -4.45 12.30
N GLY A 27 8.47 -4.50 12.83
CA GLY A 27 9.57 -5.34 12.33
C GLY A 27 10.24 -4.89 11.02
N ASN A 28 9.88 -3.72 10.46
CA ASN A 28 10.50 -3.15 9.27
C ASN A 28 11.37 -1.94 9.63
N GLY A 29 12.31 -1.60 8.75
CA GLY A 29 13.12 -0.39 8.85
C GLY A 29 13.78 -0.23 10.20
N ASP A 30 13.50 0.88 10.89
CA ASP A 30 14.03 1.21 12.21
C ASP A 30 13.17 0.66 13.37
N SER A 31 12.11 -0.11 13.07
CA SER A 31 11.29 -0.77 14.09
C SER A 31 12.11 -1.77 14.90
N THR A 32 11.99 -1.72 16.23
CA THR A 32 12.66 -2.67 17.13
C THR A 32 11.88 -3.96 17.37
N ALA A 33 10.67 -4.07 16.82
CA ALA A 33 9.86 -5.28 16.88
C ALA A 33 10.40 -6.38 15.97
N SER A 34 9.98 -7.62 16.20
CA SER A 34 10.28 -8.73 15.29
C SER A 34 9.40 -8.68 14.04
N TYR A 35 9.97 -8.97 12.86
CA TYR A 35 9.16 -9.13 11.63
C TYR A 35 8.16 -10.28 11.72
N ARG A 36 8.36 -11.23 12.64
CA ARG A 36 7.39 -12.31 12.96
C ARG A 36 6.05 -11.77 13.45
N ASP A 37 6.05 -10.55 14.00
CA ASP A 37 4.85 -9.90 14.55
C ASP A 37 4.10 -9.09 13.50
N TYR A 38 4.70 -8.89 12.31
CA TYR A 38 4.05 -8.22 11.19
C TYR A 38 2.99 -9.15 10.56
N ASN A 39 1.79 -8.63 10.42
CA ASN A 39 0.63 -9.27 9.81
C ASN A 39 -0.40 -8.19 9.41
N TYR A 40 -1.50 -8.55 8.75
CA TYR A 40 -2.53 -7.58 8.34
C TYR A 40 -3.12 -6.80 9.50
N THR A 41 -3.40 -7.48 10.62
CA THR A 41 -3.93 -6.79 11.81
C THR A 41 -2.94 -5.77 12.36
N SER A 42 -1.66 -6.11 12.49
CA SER A 42 -0.63 -5.17 12.97
C SER A 42 -0.43 -4.01 11.99
N ALA A 43 -0.47 -4.26 10.67
CA ALA A 43 -0.37 -3.22 9.66
C ALA A 43 -1.54 -2.21 9.74
N VAL A 44 -2.76 -2.69 9.95
CA VAL A 44 -3.94 -1.82 10.17
C VAL A 44 -3.79 -0.96 11.42
N ILE A 45 -3.29 -1.55 12.52
CA ILE A 45 -3.04 -0.81 13.78
C ILE A 45 -1.97 0.26 13.56
N ASP A 46 -0.86 -0.07 12.91
CA ASP A 46 0.23 0.87 12.64
C ASP A 46 -0.24 2.02 11.73
N ALA A 47 -0.99 1.72 10.67
CA ALA A 47 -1.57 2.71 9.78
C ALA A 47 -2.53 3.67 10.51
N LYS A 48 -3.36 3.13 11.42
CA LYS A 48 -4.27 3.96 12.24
C LYS A 48 -3.50 4.84 13.21
N ALA A 49 -2.49 4.31 13.88
CA ALA A 49 -1.64 5.08 14.79
C ALA A 49 -0.91 6.23 14.06
N ALA A 50 -0.41 5.96 12.85
CA ALA A 50 0.19 6.98 11.99
C ALA A 50 -0.81 8.08 11.58
N ALA A 51 -2.04 7.68 11.23
CA ALA A 51 -3.12 8.62 10.91
C ALA A 51 -3.48 9.50 12.11
N ASP A 52 -3.59 8.92 13.30
CA ASP A 52 -3.87 9.67 14.53
C ASP A 52 -2.76 10.65 14.89
N TYR A 53 -1.49 10.25 14.69
CA TYR A 53 -0.36 11.16 14.86
C TYR A 53 -0.42 12.32 13.87
N LEU A 54 -0.66 12.03 12.58
CA LEU A 54 -0.74 13.05 11.54
C LEU A 54 -1.90 14.02 11.80
N ALA A 55 -3.07 13.49 12.18
CA ALA A 55 -4.25 14.29 12.53
C ALA A 55 -4.04 15.21 13.74
N GLY A 56 -3.12 14.85 14.65
CA GLY A 56 -2.78 15.64 15.83
C GLY A 56 -1.85 16.83 15.55
N LEU A 57 -1.31 16.97 14.33
CA LEU A 57 -0.42 18.07 13.98
C LEU A 57 -1.24 19.35 13.66
N GLU A 58 -0.87 20.49 14.26
CA GLU A 58 -1.57 21.77 14.07
C GLU A 58 -1.62 22.25 12.60
N THR A 59 -0.70 21.78 11.77
CA THR A 59 -0.57 22.18 10.35
C THR A 59 -1.33 21.25 9.41
N VAL A 60 -2.00 20.23 9.92
CA VAL A 60 -2.71 19.20 9.14
C VAL A 60 -4.20 19.29 9.39
N ASP A 61 -4.98 19.22 8.33
CA ASP A 61 -6.43 19.00 8.42
C ASP A 61 -6.70 17.53 8.72
N GLY A 62 -6.77 17.19 9.99
CA GLY A 62 -6.95 15.83 10.48
C GLY A 62 -8.29 15.18 10.13
N GLY A 63 -9.25 15.95 9.60
CA GLY A 63 -10.52 15.42 9.08
C GLY A 63 -10.45 14.93 7.64
N ASN A 64 -9.35 15.21 6.93
CA ASN A 64 -9.17 14.93 5.52
C ASN A 64 -7.89 14.14 5.27
N LEU A 65 -7.86 12.89 5.71
CA LEU A 65 -6.71 11.99 5.57
C LEU A 65 -6.92 10.98 4.45
N GLY A 66 -5.85 10.69 3.71
CA GLY A 66 -5.77 9.59 2.76
C GLY A 66 -4.76 8.55 3.21
N VAL A 67 -4.88 7.35 2.66
CA VAL A 67 -3.91 6.27 2.85
C VAL A 67 -3.42 5.77 1.50
N MET A 68 -2.12 5.47 1.40
CA MET A 68 -1.55 4.88 0.20
C MET A 68 -0.54 3.80 0.54
N GLY A 69 -0.39 2.87 -0.40
CA GLY A 69 0.61 1.83 -0.26
C GLY A 69 0.99 1.19 -1.59
N TRP A 70 2.18 0.57 -1.62
CA TRP A 70 2.74 -0.11 -2.77
C TRP A 70 2.84 -1.61 -2.52
N SER A 71 2.48 -2.44 -3.51
CA SER A 71 2.56 -3.90 -3.44
C SER A 71 1.71 -4.43 -2.26
N GLN A 72 2.29 -5.18 -1.32
CA GLN A 72 1.62 -5.55 -0.07
C GLN A 72 1.14 -4.33 0.73
N GLY A 73 1.89 -3.21 0.71
CA GLY A 73 1.43 -1.96 1.32
C GLY A 73 0.13 -1.44 0.71
N GLY A 74 -0.13 -1.71 -0.58
CA GLY A 74 -1.43 -1.45 -1.21
C GLY A 74 -2.56 -2.29 -0.62
N THR A 75 -2.27 -3.56 -0.30
CA THR A 75 -3.19 -4.43 0.44
C THR A 75 -3.47 -3.86 1.84
N ASP A 76 -2.40 -3.47 2.56
CA ASP A 76 -2.51 -2.89 3.90
C ASP A 76 -3.31 -1.58 3.90
N ALA A 77 -3.17 -0.76 2.85
CA ALA A 77 -3.95 0.47 2.67
C ALA A 77 -5.45 0.19 2.47
N LEU A 78 -5.80 -0.84 1.69
CA LEU A 78 -7.20 -1.27 1.52
C LEU A 78 -7.78 -1.78 2.85
N LEU A 79 -7.05 -2.61 3.57
CA LEU A 79 -7.45 -3.13 4.89
C LEU A 79 -7.64 -2.01 5.92
N ALA A 80 -6.72 -1.04 5.96
CA ALA A 80 -6.80 0.09 6.86
C ALA A 80 -8.02 0.99 6.57
N ALA A 81 -8.33 1.21 5.29
CA ALA A 81 -9.46 2.03 4.88
C ALA A 81 -10.80 1.36 5.17
N GLU A 82 -10.90 0.05 5.02
CA GLU A 82 -12.10 -0.72 5.37
C GLU A 82 -12.32 -0.72 6.88
N ALA A 83 -11.26 -1.01 7.66
CA ALA A 83 -11.34 -1.06 9.11
C ALA A 83 -11.61 0.32 9.76
N HIS A 84 -11.22 1.41 9.10
CA HIS A 84 -11.33 2.78 9.62
C HIS A 84 -11.99 3.74 8.62
N PRO A 85 -13.25 3.50 8.24
CA PRO A 85 -13.94 4.25 7.17
C PRO A 85 -14.15 5.73 7.49
N ASP A 86 -14.10 6.12 8.76
CA ASP A 86 -14.24 7.52 9.19
C ASP A 86 -12.88 8.25 9.26
N THR A 87 -11.77 7.51 9.15
CA THR A 87 -10.42 8.08 9.19
C THR A 87 -9.90 8.39 7.79
N PHE A 88 -10.05 7.46 6.85
CA PHE A 88 -9.48 7.57 5.51
C PHE A 88 -10.53 7.95 4.49
N GLN A 89 -10.39 9.15 3.91
CA GLN A 89 -11.32 9.73 2.94
C GLN A 89 -10.93 9.43 1.48
N ALA A 90 -9.72 8.93 1.25
CA ALA A 90 -9.22 8.52 -0.06
C ALA A 90 -8.16 7.42 0.08
N VAL A 91 -8.12 6.50 -0.88
CA VAL A 91 -7.17 5.37 -0.90
C VAL A 91 -6.41 5.36 -2.21
N VAL A 92 -5.10 5.15 -2.16
CA VAL A 92 -4.29 4.93 -3.37
C VAL A 92 -3.50 3.64 -3.24
N THR A 93 -3.58 2.79 -4.26
CA THR A 93 -2.73 1.60 -4.35
C THR A 93 -1.77 1.72 -5.52
N TRP A 94 -0.49 1.49 -5.28
CA TRP A 94 0.53 1.33 -6.29
C TRP A 94 0.85 -0.16 -6.42
N SER A 95 0.49 -0.77 -7.55
CA SER A 95 0.62 -2.22 -7.75
C SER A 95 0.11 -3.02 -6.54
N GLY A 96 -1.09 -2.68 -6.04
CA GLY A 96 -1.68 -3.30 -4.86
C GLY A 96 -1.97 -4.79 -5.09
N ALA A 97 -1.43 -5.65 -4.24
CA ALA A 97 -1.57 -7.08 -4.38
C ALA A 97 -2.90 -7.57 -3.79
N LEU A 98 -3.69 -8.28 -4.59
CA LEU A 98 -4.92 -8.93 -4.13
C LEU A 98 -4.66 -10.29 -3.47
N GLU A 99 -3.54 -10.92 -3.85
CA GLU A 99 -3.13 -12.23 -3.36
C GLU A 99 -1.64 -12.22 -3.03
N LEU A 100 -1.28 -12.73 -1.85
CA LEU A 100 0.10 -12.84 -1.37
C LEU A 100 0.52 -14.32 -1.17
N ASN A 101 -0.14 -15.22 -1.89
CA ASN A 101 0.09 -16.68 -1.85
C ASN A 101 0.77 -17.21 -3.11
N GLY A 102 1.21 -16.33 -4.01
CA GLY A 102 1.84 -16.71 -5.28
C GLY A 102 3.20 -17.38 -5.10
N ALA A 103 3.49 -18.36 -5.95
CA ALA A 103 4.75 -19.12 -5.92
C ALA A 103 6.01 -18.24 -6.11
N SER A 104 5.88 -17.07 -6.75
CA SER A 104 6.98 -16.14 -6.92
C SER A 104 7.44 -15.47 -5.61
N LEU A 105 6.57 -15.44 -4.59
CA LEU A 105 6.89 -14.88 -3.28
C LEU A 105 7.70 -15.87 -2.42
N PHE A 106 7.52 -17.18 -2.66
CA PHE A 106 8.15 -18.24 -1.89
C PHE A 106 9.14 -19.02 -2.76
N ALA A 107 10.34 -18.47 -2.96
CA ALA A 107 11.36 -19.07 -3.83
C ALA A 107 11.60 -20.55 -3.51
N GLY A 108 11.12 -21.42 -4.39
CA GLY A 108 11.35 -22.87 -4.31
C GLY A 108 10.40 -23.67 -3.41
N THR A 109 9.36 -23.03 -2.81
CA THR A 109 8.32 -23.73 -2.04
C THR A 109 6.92 -23.20 -2.33
N SER A 110 5.88 -23.89 -1.88
CA SER A 110 4.50 -23.41 -1.97
C SER A 110 4.12 -22.56 -0.74
N PHE A 111 3.06 -21.77 -0.87
CA PHE A 111 2.46 -21.07 0.28
C PHE A 111 2.04 -22.05 1.37
N GLU A 112 1.45 -23.17 0.98
CA GLU A 112 0.99 -24.23 1.89
C GLU A 112 2.14 -24.87 2.69
N ASP A 113 3.27 -25.13 2.04
CA ASP A 113 4.45 -25.71 2.70
C ASP A 113 5.11 -24.69 3.63
N ALA A 114 5.24 -23.43 3.19
CA ALA A 114 5.75 -22.35 4.03
C ALA A 114 4.85 -22.11 5.25
N TYR A 115 3.53 -22.13 5.06
CA TYR A 115 2.57 -22.03 6.16
C TYR A 115 2.63 -23.24 7.11
N ALA A 116 2.78 -24.45 6.58
CA ALA A 116 2.96 -25.65 7.41
C ALA A 116 4.23 -25.56 8.27
N GLN A 117 5.32 -25.04 7.71
CA GLN A 117 6.53 -24.75 8.48
C GLN A 117 6.27 -23.68 9.55
N ALA A 118 5.63 -22.56 9.21
CA ALA A 118 5.31 -21.50 10.16
C ALA A 118 4.42 -22.00 11.32
N LYS A 119 3.46 -22.88 11.06
CA LYS A 119 2.67 -23.56 12.11
C LYS A 119 3.50 -24.41 13.05
N LYS A 120 4.52 -25.08 12.54
CA LYS A 120 5.37 -25.97 13.33
C LYS A 120 6.42 -25.23 14.14
N GLU A 121 7.01 -24.17 13.55
CA GLU A 121 8.20 -23.49 14.07
C GLU A 121 7.89 -22.09 14.61
N GLY A 122 6.64 -21.60 14.41
CA GLY A 122 6.20 -20.26 14.75
C GLY A 122 6.47 -19.22 13.65
N PHE A 123 7.30 -19.56 12.65
CA PHE A 123 7.66 -18.68 11.53
C PHE A 123 8.20 -19.46 10.34
N TYR A 124 8.24 -18.79 9.19
CA TYR A 124 8.93 -19.20 7.97
C TYR A 124 9.95 -18.14 7.58
N THR A 125 11.16 -18.56 7.22
CA THR A 125 12.22 -17.65 6.75
C THR A 125 12.17 -17.49 5.24
N MET A 126 11.81 -16.30 4.78
CA MET A 126 11.95 -15.88 3.38
C MET A 126 13.38 -15.40 3.11
N THR A 127 13.99 -15.90 2.06
CA THR A 127 15.33 -15.51 1.63
C THR A 127 15.26 -14.70 0.34
N PHE A 128 16.15 -13.73 0.21
CA PHE A 128 16.23 -12.83 -0.94
C PHE A 128 17.70 -12.64 -1.34
N ASP A 129 17.96 -12.43 -2.62
CA ASP A 129 19.31 -12.15 -3.11
C ASP A 129 19.76 -10.70 -2.85
N TRP A 130 18.82 -9.80 -2.51
CA TRP A 130 19.01 -8.36 -2.46
C TRP A 130 18.79 -7.73 -1.08
N ARG A 131 18.40 -8.52 -0.09
CA ARG A 131 18.21 -8.08 1.31
C ARG A 131 18.44 -9.23 2.28
N GLU A 132 18.56 -8.91 3.55
CA GLU A 132 18.57 -9.88 4.64
C GLU A 132 17.25 -10.68 4.69
N PRO A 133 17.30 -11.95 5.14
CA PRO A 133 16.13 -12.79 5.28
C PRO A 133 15.06 -12.16 6.17
N LEU A 134 13.80 -12.47 5.87
CA LEU A 134 12.65 -12.06 6.67
C LEU A 134 11.99 -13.29 7.30
N GLU A 135 11.61 -13.19 8.56
CA GLU A 135 10.90 -14.24 9.28
C GLU A 135 9.42 -13.90 9.38
N LEU A 136 8.60 -14.51 8.51
CA LEU A 136 7.14 -14.36 8.53
C LEU A 136 6.55 -15.24 9.63
N GLY A 137 5.81 -14.65 10.57
CA GLY A 137 5.11 -15.38 11.62
C GLY A 137 3.91 -16.17 11.10
N GLU A 138 3.50 -17.19 11.87
CA GLU A 138 2.33 -18.02 11.53
C GLU A 138 1.07 -17.17 11.27
N ARG A 139 0.86 -16.12 12.05
CA ARG A 139 -0.33 -15.27 11.95
C ARG A 139 -0.43 -14.55 10.61
N TRP A 140 0.69 -14.14 10.01
CA TRP A 140 0.69 -13.55 8.67
C TRP A 140 0.09 -14.53 7.64
N PHE A 141 0.54 -15.80 7.68
CA PHE A 141 0.02 -16.83 6.77
C PHE A 141 -1.47 -17.09 7.00
N GLN A 142 -1.89 -17.15 8.26
CA GLN A 142 -3.29 -17.34 8.60
C GLN A 142 -4.15 -16.22 8.03
N GLU A 143 -3.78 -14.96 8.28
CA GLU A 143 -4.55 -13.80 7.83
C GLU A 143 -4.56 -13.69 6.30
N VAL A 144 -3.45 -13.98 5.61
CA VAL A 144 -3.40 -14.03 4.14
C VAL A 144 -4.34 -15.11 3.59
N ALA A 145 -4.37 -16.29 4.20
CA ALA A 145 -5.23 -17.40 3.76
C ALA A 145 -6.72 -17.13 3.98
N GLU A 146 -7.08 -16.41 5.03
CA GLU A 146 -8.46 -16.20 5.48
C GLU A 146 -9.08 -14.91 4.91
N THR A 147 -8.27 -13.95 4.43
CA THR A 147 -8.75 -12.63 4.01
C THR A 147 -9.00 -12.58 2.51
N ASN A 148 -10.21 -12.19 2.14
CA ASN A 148 -10.57 -11.90 0.75
C ASN A 148 -10.47 -10.39 0.48
N ILE A 149 -9.39 -9.95 -0.15
CA ILE A 149 -9.11 -8.53 -0.38
C ILE A 149 -10.13 -7.89 -1.34
N LEU A 150 -10.70 -8.62 -2.30
CA LEU A 150 -11.76 -8.07 -3.15
C LEU A 150 -13.05 -7.78 -2.36
N LYS A 151 -13.36 -8.62 -1.37
CA LYS A 151 -14.49 -8.35 -0.48
C LYS A 151 -14.21 -7.13 0.40
N VAL A 152 -13.02 -7.04 0.99
CA VAL A 152 -12.58 -5.85 1.73
C VAL A 152 -12.71 -4.59 0.86
N THR A 153 -12.21 -4.64 -0.39
CA THR A 153 -12.30 -3.53 -1.33
C THR A 153 -13.74 -3.09 -1.60
N ALA A 154 -14.68 -4.04 -1.71
CA ALA A 154 -16.10 -3.75 -1.95
C ALA A 154 -16.81 -3.07 -0.75
N ASP A 155 -16.27 -3.22 0.44
CA ASP A 155 -16.82 -2.63 1.66
C ASP A 155 -16.23 -1.22 1.96
N ILE A 156 -15.17 -0.79 1.22
CA ILE A 156 -14.55 0.54 1.36
C ILE A 156 -15.49 1.63 0.82
N LYS A 157 -15.76 2.65 1.63
CA LYS A 157 -16.61 3.78 1.24
C LYS A 157 -15.86 4.90 0.52
N ALA A 158 -14.59 5.06 0.83
CA ALA A 158 -13.73 6.07 0.22
C ALA A 158 -13.45 5.75 -1.26
N PRO A 159 -13.26 6.75 -2.12
CA PRO A 159 -12.80 6.53 -3.48
C PRO A 159 -11.39 5.95 -3.50
N ILE A 160 -11.13 5.07 -4.47
CA ILE A 160 -9.87 4.35 -4.62
C ILE A 160 -9.23 4.73 -5.97
N LEU A 161 -7.97 5.17 -5.96
CA LEU A 161 -7.14 5.22 -7.16
C LEU A 161 -6.22 4.00 -7.16
N ALA A 162 -6.44 3.07 -8.10
CA ALA A 162 -5.55 1.93 -8.30
C ALA A 162 -4.61 2.20 -9.49
N ILE A 163 -3.32 2.22 -9.22
CA ILE A 163 -2.26 2.45 -10.21
C ILE A 163 -1.44 1.17 -10.36
N ASN A 164 -1.15 0.78 -11.61
CA ASN A 164 -0.28 -0.37 -11.90
C ASN A 164 0.56 -0.11 -13.15
N GLY A 165 1.78 -0.61 -13.14
CA GLY A 165 2.60 -0.67 -14.35
C GLY A 165 2.09 -1.72 -15.31
N LYS A 166 2.05 -1.43 -16.62
CA LYS A 166 1.61 -2.42 -17.62
C LYS A 166 2.57 -3.58 -17.79
N ASP A 167 3.85 -3.36 -17.49
CA ASP A 167 4.91 -4.38 -17.58
C ASP A 167 5.22 -5.02 -16.21
N ASP A 168 4.37 -4.79 -15.21
CA ASP A 168 4.49 -5.41 -13.89
C ASP A 168 4.15 -6.91 -13.97
N THR A 169 5.17 -7.73 -13.79
CA THR A 169 5.05 -9.21 -13.77
C THR A 169 4.97 -9.79 -12.36
N THR A 170 5.15 -8.96 -11.34
CA THR A 170 5.07 -9.35 -9.92
C THR A 170 3.63 -9.23 -9.41
N VAL A 171 3.04 -8.06 -9.55
CA VAL A 171 1.61 -7.80 -9.32
C VAL A 171 1.02 -7.31 -10.63
N THR A 172 0.42 -8.24 -11.37
CA THR A 172 -0.07 -7.97 -12.72
C THR A 172 -1.15 -6.91 -12.77
N PRO A 173 -1.28 -6.14 -13.88
CA PRO A 173 -2.20 -5.00 -14.00
C PRO A 173 -3.67 -5.33 -13.72
N ASP A 174 -4.07 -6.58 -13.91
CA ASP A 174 -5.43 -7.06 -13.63
C ASP A 174 -5.81 -6.94 -12.14
N ASN A 175 -4.83 -6.84 -11.23
CA ASN A 175 -5.08 -6.55 -9.82
C ASN A 175 -5.71 -5.15 -9.66
N ALA A 176 -5.14 -4.12 -10.26
CA ALA A 176 -5.69 -2.76 -10.23
C ALA A 176 -7.07 -2.68 -10.90
N GLU A 177 -7.26 -3.38 -12.03
CA GLU A 177 -8.56 -3.48 -12.71
C GLU A 177 -9.62 -4.12 -11.80
N LYS A 178 -9.28 -5.20 -11.10
CA LYS A 178 -10.17 -5.89 -10.17
C LYS A 178 -10.48 -5.02 -8.94
N ILE A 179 -9.48 -4.29 -8.40
CA ILE A 179 -9.68 -3.34 -7.29
C ILE A 179 -10.73 -2.30 -7.67
N VAL A 180 -10.56 -1.61 -8.80
CA VAL A 180 -11.51 -0.57 -9.22
C VAL A 180 -12.88 -1.15 -9.55
N LYS A 181 -12.93 -2.33 -10.16
CA LYS A 181 -14.20 -3.01 -10.44
C LYS A 181 -14.96 -3.41 -9.16
N ALA A 182 -14.25 -3.75 -8.09
CA ALA A 182 -14.83 -4.12 -6.80
C ALA A 182 -15.23 -2.91 -5.96
N ALA A 183 -14.57 -1.75 -6.17
CA ALA A 183 -14.79 -0.54 -5.38
C ALA A 183 -16.25 -0.09 -5.42
N ALA A 184 -16.82 0.18 -4.24
CA ALA A 184 -18.21 0.63 -4.11
C ALA A 184 -18.39 2.10 -4.52
N ASN A 185 -17.35 2.92 -4.37
CA ASN A 185 -17.39 4.34 -4.65
C ASN A 185 -17.20 4.61 -6.15
N ALA A 186 -18.16 5.33 -6.77
CA ALA A 186 -18.18 5.62 -8.21
C ALA A 186 -17.05 6.56 -8.69
N ASP A 187 -16.41 7.29 -7.77
CA ASP A 187 -15.28 8.17 -8.07
C ASP A 187 -13.93 7.43 -8.07
N SER A 188 -13.97 6.09 -7.89
CA SER A 188 -12.77 5.25 -7.98
C SER A 188 -12.22 5.19 -9.40
N GLN A 189 -10.90 5.20 -9.52
CA GLN A 189 -10.18 5.39 -10.78
C GLN A 189 -9.10 4.34 -10.99
N LEU A 190 -8.86 3.99 -12.25
CA LEU A 190 -7.79 3.13 -12.71
C LEU A 190 -6.76 3.93 -13.50
N LEU A 191 -5.48 3.76 -13.18
CA LEU A 191 -4.37 4.23 -14.00
C LEU A 191 -3.41 3.08 -14.32
N LEU A 192 -3.26 2.76 -15.60
CA LEU A 192 -2.24 1.83 -16.08
C LEU A 192 -1.11 2.62 -16.73
N VAL A 193 0.10 2.51 -16.19
CA VAL A 193 1.28 3.25 -16.64
C VAL A 193 2.04 2.43 -17.68
N ASP A 194 2.29 3.02 -18.85
CA ASP A 194 3.03 2.38 -19.95
C ASP A 194 4.52 2.23 -19.61
N ASN A 195 5.16 1.18 -20.09
CA ASN A 195 6.59 0.89 -19.91
C ASN A 195 7.02 0.97 -18.43
N CYS A 196 6.21 0.44 -17.54
CA CYS A 196 6.38 0.56 -16.10
C CYS A 196 6.35 -0.82 -15.45
N ASP A 197 7.42 -1.18 -14.76
CA ASP A 197 7.56 -2.42 -14.00
C ASP A 197 6.95 -2.29 -12.57
N HIS A 198 7.08 -3.38 -11.77
CA HIS A 198 6.62 -3.41 -10.39
C HIS A 198 7.21 -2.31 -9.50
N THR A 199 8.43 -1.88 -9.81
CA THR A 199 9.18 -0.90 -9.02
C THR A 199 9.05 0.52 -9.53
N TYR A 200 8.16 0.76 -10.50
CA TYR A 200 8.01 2.06 -11.17
C TYR A 200 9.32 2.55 -11.79
N ASN A 201 10.12 1.59 -12.28
CA ASN A 201 11.40 1.79 -12.94
C ASN A 201 12.48 2.49 -12.09
N VAL A 202 12.32 2.57 -10.76
CA VAL A 202 13.27 3.29 -9.88
C VAL A 202 14.69 2.74 -9.95
N PHE A 203 14.87 1.47 -10.32
CA PHE A 203 16.18 0.84 -10.46
C PHE A 203 16.79 1.00 -11.85
N SER A 204 16.02 1.46 -12.84
CA SER A 204 16.53 1.73 -14.19
C SER A 204 17.23 3.08 -14.32
N GLY A 205 16.97 3.99 -13.37
CA GLY A 205 17.40 5.39 -13.43
C GLY A 205 16.45 6.28 -14.26
N ASP A 206 15.41 5.71 -14.89
CA ASP A 206 14.34 6.46 -15.54
C ASP A 206 13.16 6.60 -14.58
N PHE A 207 12.99 7.76 -13.99
CA PHE A 207 11.92 8.08 -13.04
C PHE A 207 10.62 8.58 -13.70
N THR A 208 10.50 8.51 -15.02
CA THR A 208 9.32 9.03 -15.75
C THR A 208 8.04 8.35 -15.26
N ALA A 209 8.01 7.03 -15.17
CA ALA A 209 6.85 6.27 -14.69
C ALA A 209 6.55 6.58 -13.21
N LEU A 210 7.59 6.69 -12.37
CA LEU A 210 7.41 7.07 -10.96
C LEU A 210 6.79 8.45 -10.84
N TYR A 211 7.30 9.46 -11.54
CA TYR A 211 6.77 10.81 -11.45
C TYR A 211 5.35 10.93 -12.00
N GLN A 212 5.02 10.22 -13.09
CA GLN A 212 3.64 10.14 -13.58
C GLN A 212 2.71 9.56 -12.51
N THR A 213 3.14 8.52 -11.81
CA THR A 213 2.40 7.88 -10.73
C THR A 213 2.22 8.82 -9.53
N VAL A 214 3.29 9.54 -9.15
CA VAL A 214 3.24 10.54 -8.06
C VAL A 214 2.30 11.69 -8.41
N ASP A 215 2.40 12.24 -9.62
CA ASP A 215 1.54 13.35 -10.05
C ASP A 215 0.06 12.93 -10.08
N ALA A 216 -0.25 11.72 -10.55
CA ALA A 216 -1.61 11.18 -10.51
C ALA A 216 -2.11 10.98 -9.06
N THR A 217 -1.25 10.48 -8.18
CA THR A 217 -1.56 10.31 -6.76
C THR A 217 -1.84 11.65 -6.08
N ALA A 218 -0.98 12.65 -6.30
CA ALA A 218 -1.13 13.99 -5.75
C ALA A 218 -2.42 14.64 -6.23
N ALA A 219 -2.69 14.59 -7.55
CA ALA A 219 -3.93 15.13 -8.12
C ALA A 219 -5.18 14.45 -7.56
N PHE A 220 -5.15 13.13 -7.38
CA PHE A 220 -6.26 12.40 -6.78
C PHE A 220 -6.49 12.81 -5.32
N PHE A 221 -5.46 12.82 -4.48
CA PHE A 221 -5.59 13.27 -3.11
C PHE A 221 -6.01 14.73 -3.01
N GLN A 222 -5.48 15.61 -3.86
CA GLN A 222 -5.90 17.02 -3.91
C GLN A 222 -7.41 17.14 -4.21
N ALA A 223 -7.90 16.36 -5.17
CA ALA A 223 -9.33 16.38 -5.53
C ALA A 223 -10.23 15.82 -4.42
N GLN A 224 -9.77 14.83 -3.67
CA GLN A 224 -10.59 14.12 -2.68
C GLN A 224 -10.46 14.70 -1.26
N LEU A 225 -9.30 15.24 -0.90
CA LEU A 225 -9.00 15.64 0.48
C LEU A 225 -9.05 17.17 0.68
N ILE A 226 -8.82 17.96 -0.38
CA ILE A 226 -8.80 19.41 -0.26
C ILE A 226 -10.17 19.98 -0.69
N PRO A 227 -10.93 20.66 0.20
CA PRO A 227 -12.20 21.23 -0.16
C PRO A 227 -12.10 22.20 -1.36
N ALA A 228 -13.07 22.16 -2.26
CA ALA A 228 -13.08 22.96 -3.49
C ALA A 228 -12.91 24.49 -3.23
N ALA A 229 -13.40 25.00 -2.10
CA ALA A 229 -13.23 26.40 -1.71
C ALA A 229 -11.76 26.73 -1.38
N ALA A 230 -10.97 25.79 -0.88
CA ALA A 230 -9.55 25.98 -0.60
C ALA A 230 -8.70 25.84 -1.88
N GLN A 231 -9.11 24.98 -2.82
CA GLN A 231 -8.44 24.84 -4.12
C GLN A 231 -8.54 26.10 -4.99
N ALA A 232 -9.63 26.87 -4.87
CA ALA A 232 -9.84 28.10 -5.62
C ALA A 232 -9.07 29.31 -5.05
N ALA A 233 -8.46 29.19 -3.87
CA ALA A 233 -7.74 30.27 -3.18
C ALA A 233 -6.20 30.14 -3.28
N ALA A 234 -5.70 29.05 -3.85
CA ALA A 234 -4.28 28.76 -4.04
C ALA A 234 -3.83 29.08 -5.48
#